data_79a8ad2aa797abcbbdedabfa3a5e58c7
#
_entry.id   79a8ad2aa797abcbbdedabfa3a5e58c7
#
_cell.length_a   1.000
_cell.length_b   1.000
_cell.length_c   1.000
_cell.angle_alpha   90.00
_cell.angle_beta   90.00
_cell.angle_gamma   90.00
#
_symmetry.space_group_name_H-M   'P 1'
#
loop_
_entity.id
_entity.type
_entity.pdbx_description
1 polymer ?
#
loop_
_entity_poly.entity_id
_entity_poly.type
_entity_poly.pdbx_seq_one_letter_code
_entity_poly.pdbx_strand_id
1 'polypeptide(L)'
;LLMLAMIFLGGMKFRYFLIILVPALVAVPVLILMEPYRLLRLSAFLDPWASPKDEGYQLIQSLYALGNGGWFGTGLFRSRQKYRFLPFAESDFILSIIGEEFGFVGICILFLLCVVLIYKGIRTAAESDDFFSFLLASGVTLVYGIQTVINALVVSGTIPPTGLPLPLISSGNTSLVITMASMGILYGISRRNAMSRAEGKTVNKRRR
;
A
#
# COMPACT_ATOMS: atom_id res chain seq x y z
N LEU A 1 11.74 -1.73 -4.78
CA LEU A 1 10.72 -2.51 -5.47
C LEU A 1 10.01 -1.69 -6.55
N LEU A 2 9.40 -0.53 -6.22
CA LEU A 2 8.69 0.33 -7.17
C LEU A 2 9.54 0.73 -8.38
N MET A 3 10.75 1.25 -8.13
CA MET A 3 11.67 1.67 -9.19
C MET A 3 11.98 0.51 -10.17
N LEU A 4 12.24 -0.68 -9.64
CA LEU A 4 12.48 -1.87 -10.46
C LEU A 4 11.27 -2.24 -11.32
N ALA A 5 10.06 -2.19 -10.71
CA ALA A 5 8.83 -2.48 -11.45
C ALA A 5 8.60 -1.45 -12.58
N MET A 6 8.84 -0.16 -12.33
CA MET A 6 8.70 0.90 -13.32
C MET A 6 9.70 0.78 -14.47
N ILE A 7 10.96 0.46 -14.17
CA ILE A 7 11.99 0.25 -15.20
C ILE A 7 11.64 -0.98 -16.07
N PHE A 8 11.10 -2.05 -15.46
CA PHE A 8 10.62 -3.22 -16.18
C PHE A 8 9.45 -2.88 -17.11
N LEU A 9 8.45 -2.14 -16.61
CA LEU A 9 7.32 -1.65 -17.44
C LEU A 9 7.76 -0.68 -18.53
N GLY A 10 8.87 0.04 -18.31
CA GLY A 10 9.53 0.90 -19.30
C GLY A 10 10.20 0.15 -20.45
N GLY A 11 10.11 -1.18 -20.49
CA GLY A 11 10.64 -2.01 -21.60
C GLY A 11 12.07 -2.49 -21.42
N MET A 12 12.61 -2.46 -20.19
CA MET A 12 13.95 -2.99 -19.93
C MET A 12 14.00 -4.51 -20.19
N LYS A 13 15.04 -4.96 -20.88
CA LYS A 13 15.26 -6.40 -21.10
C LYS A 13 15.48 -7.11 -19.77
N PHE A 14 14.84 -8.26 -19.58
CA PHE A 14 14.85 -9.04 -18.34
C PHE A 14 16.26 -9.33 -17.79
N ARG A 15 17.26 -9.51 -18.65
CA ARG A 15 18.67 -9.72 -18.23
C ARG A 15 19.23 -8.52 -17.45
N TYR A 16 18.91 -7.28 -17.85
CA TYR A 16 19.36 -6.08 -17.12
C TYR A 16 18.62 -5.90 -15.81
N PHE A 17 17.35 -6.28 -15.78
CA PHE A 17 16.59 -6.36 -14.55
C PHE A 17 17.26 -7.28 -13.51
N LEU A 18 17.70 -8.48 -13.92
CA LEU A 18 18.40 -9.40 -13.02
C LEU A 18 19.77 -8.85 -12.57
N ILE A 19 20.50 -8.13 -13.41
CA ILE A 19 21.78 -7.50 -13.06
C ILE A 19 21.60 -6.47 -11.93
N ILE A 20 20.46 -5.80 -11.85
CA ILE A 20 20.15 -4.85 -10.77
C ILE A 20 19.56 -5.57 -9.57
N LEU A 21 18.67 -6.52 -9.79
CA LEU A 21 17.93 -7.22 -8.72
C LEU A 21 18.87 -8.07 -7.85
N VAL A 22 19.81 -8.82 -8.47
CA VAL A 22 20.69 -9.74 -7.72
C VAL A 22 21.58 -8.98 -6.71
N PRO A 23 22.31 -7.90 -7.09
CA PRO A 23 23.05 -7.09 -6.12
C PRO A 23 22.16 -6.45 -5.06
N ALA A 24 20.95 -6.00 -5.43
CA ALA A 24 20.02 -5.42 -4.48
C ALA A 24 19.55 -6.43 -3.41
N LEU A 25 19.28 -7.68 -3.81
CA LEU A 25 18.93 -8.77 -2.90
C LEU A 25 20.06 -9.13 -1.93
N VAL A 26 21.32 -9.01 -2.36
CA VAL A 26 22.48 -9.22 -1.49
C VAL A 26 22.74 -8.01 -0.59
N ALA A 27 22.56 -6.81 -1.12
CA ALA A 27 22.79 -5.58 -0.36
C ALA A 27 21.80 -5.38 0.80
N VAL A 28 20.53 -5.78 0.63
CA VAL A 28 19.51 -5.61 1.69
C VAL A 28 19.87 -6.33 3.00
N PRO A 29 20.20 -7.63 3.03
CA PRO A 29 20.66 -8.30 4.24
C PRO A 29 21.92 -7.65 4.84
N VAL A 30 22.90 -7.29 4.01
CA VAL A 30 24.14 -6.64 4.46
C VAL A 30 23.82 -5.32 5.16
N LEU A 31 22.98 -4.47 4.56
CA LEU A 31 22.56 -3.18 5.13
C LEU A 31 21.74 -3.34 6.42
N ILE A 32 20.99 -4.43 6.58
CA ILE A 32 20.29 -4.73 7.83
C ILE A 32 21.30 -5.11 8.92
N LEU A 33 22.27 -5.96 8.59
CA LEU A 33 23.28 -6.43 9.55
C LEU A 33 24.25 -5.32 10.00
N MET A 34 24.47 -4.29 9.18
CA MET A 34 25.36 -3.18 9.53
C MET A 34 24.76 -2.18 10.51
N GLU A 35 23.43 -2.16 10.70
CA GLU A 35 22.74 -1.17 11.51
C GLU A 35 22.09 -1.84 12.75
N PRO A 36 22.58 -1.61 13.98
CA PRO A 36 22.04 -2.22 15.19
C PRO A 36 20.54 -1.96 15.40
N TYR A 37 20.05 -0.78 15.04
CA TYR A 37 18.63 -0.44 15.13
C TYR A 37 17.74 -1.30 14.24
N ARG A 38 18.22 -1.67 13.04
CA ARG A 38 17.48 -2.57 12.14
C ARG A 38 17.45 -4.00 12.66
N LEU A 39 18.54 -4.42 13.29
CA LEU A 39 18.60 -5.74 13.95
C LEU A 39 17.63 -5.83 15.12
N LEU A 40 17.53 -4.77 15.95
CA LEU A 40 16.56 -4.70 17.05
C LEU A 40 15.12 -4.78 16.53
N ARG A 41 14.77 -4.07 15.46
CA ARG A 41 13.45 -4.20 14.83
C ARG A 41 13.17 -5.60 14.28
N LEU A 42 14.20 -6.24 13.70
CA LEU A 42 14.06 -7.60 13.19
C LEU A 42 13.89 -8.61 14.32
N SER A 43 14.65 -8.48 15.41
CA SER A 43 14.49 -9.35 16.60
C SER A 43 13.12 -9.17 17.25
N ALA A 44 12.65 -7.94 17.40
CA ALA A 44 11.31 -7.64 17.92
C ALA A 44 10.18 -8.14 17.01
N PHE A 45 10.42 -8.25 15.72
CA PHE A 45 9.48 -8.87 14.79
C PHE A 45 9.44 -10.39 14.93
N LEU A 46 10.62 -11.05 15.09
CA LEU A 46 10.70 -12.51 15.23
C LEU A 46 10.14 -13.01 16.58
N ASP A 47 10.36 -12.25 17.64
CA ASP A 47 9.78 -12.50 18.96
C ASP A 47 9.34 -11.18 19.61
N PRO A 48 8.13 -10.69 19.29
CA PRO A 48 7.61 -9.45 19.87
C PRO A 48 7.46 -9.53 21.40
N TRP A 49 7.23 -10.73 21.92
CA TRP A 49 7.01 -10.97 23.34
C TRP A 49 8.29 -10.92 24.18
N ALA A 50 9.46 -11.01 23.55
CA ALA A 50 10.74 -10.80 24.25
C ALA A 50 10.95 -9.33 24.65
N SER A 51 10.34 -8.36 23.95
CA SER A 51 10.41 -6.92 24.26
C SER A 51 9.02 -6.25 24.23
N PRO A 52 8.11 -6.65 25.12
CA PRO A 52 6.70 -6.26 25.03
C PRO A 52 6.40 -4.80 25.42
N LYS A 53 7.38 -4.06 25.92
CA LYS A 53 7.25 -2.64 26.31
C LYS A 53 8.03 -1.68 25.42
N ASP A 54 8.90 -2.22 24.55
CA ASP A 54 9.79 -1.47 23.67
C ASP A 54 9.41 -1.67 22.19
N GLU A 55 10.33 -2.18 21.37
CA GLU A 55 10.13 -2.33 19.91
C GLU A 55 9.02 -3.31 19.54
N GLY A 56 8.72 -4.33 20.37
CA GLY A 56 7.63 -5.28 20.15
C GLY A 56 6.26 -4.72 20.48
N TYR A 57 6.17 -3.63 21.25
CA TYR A 57 4.93 -3.11 21.78
C TYR A 57 3.87 -2.79 20.72
N GLN A 58 4.26 -2.05 19.67
CA GLN A 58 3.32 -1.65 18.61
C GLN A 58 2.73 -2.85 17.87
N LEU A 59 3.55 -3.85 17.56
CA LEU A 59 3.11 -5.07 16.88
C LEU A 59 2.16 -5.88 17.76
N ILE A 60 2.48 -6.06 19.05
CA ILE A 60 1.62 -6.76 20.02
C ILE A 60 0.26 -6.06 20.11
N GLN A 61 0.22 -4.73 20.26
CA GLN A 61 -1.03 -3.99 20.37
C GLN A 61 -1.85 -4.04 19.07
N SER A 62 -1.17 -4.06 17.91
CA SER A 62 -1.81 -4.28 16.61
C SER A 62 -2.49 -5.65 16.53
N LEU A 63 -1.81 -6.71 16.96
CA LEU A 63 -2.37 -8.07 16.98
C LEU A 63 -3.53 -8.19 17.97
N TYR A 64 -3.44 -7.53 19.14
CA TYR A 64 -4.56 -7.48 20.08
C TYR A 64 -5.77 -6.74 19.49
N ALA A 65 -5.56 -5.63 18.77
CA ALA A 65 -6.65 -4.92 18.10
C ALA A 65 -7.37 -5.84 17.10
N LEU A 66 -6.61 -6.51 16.23
CA LEU A 66 -7.17 -7.47 15.27
C LEU A 66 -7.91 -8.63 15.95
N GLY A 67 -7.31 -9.19 17.02
CA GLY A 67 -7.93 -10.29 17.78
C GLY A 67 -9.23 -9.88 18.47
N ASN A 68 -9.28 -8.67 19.05
CA ASN A 68 -10.47 -8.13 19.70
C ASN A 68 -11.61 -7.86 18.73
N GLY A 69 -11.31 -7.52 17.47
CA GLY A 69 -12.31 -7.21 16.46
C GLY A 69 -13.18 -8.40 16.04
N GLY A 70 -12.66 -9.61 16.06
CA GLY A 70 -13.40 -10.79 15.64
C GLY A 70 -14.01 -10.65 14.23
N TRP A 71 -15.21 -11.19 14.03
CA TRP A 71 -15.87 -11.13 12.71
C TRP A 71 -16.51 -9.77 12.40
N PHE A 72 -17.18 -9.15 13.37
CA PHE A 72 -18.03 -7.95 13.16
C PHE A 72 -17.53 -6.70 13.89
N GLY A 73 -16.43 -6.80 14.63
CA GLY A 73 -15.84 -5.70 15.37
C GLY A 73 -16.53 -5.41 16.69
N THR A 74 -15.90 -4.49 17.46
CA THR A 74 -16.41 -4.00 18.76
C THR A 74 -17.40 -2.85 18.60
N GLY A 75 -17.52 -2.32 17.38
CA GLY A 75 -18.36 -1.16 17.04
C GLY A 75 -17.55 0.12 16.84
N LEU A 76 -18.13 1.03 16.05
CA LEU A 76 -17.52 2.31 15.68
C LEU A 76 -17.21 3.15 16.94
N PHE A 77 -16.02 3.75 16.99
CA PHE A 77 -15.50 4.56 18.11
C PHE A 77 -15.35 3.79 19.44
N ARG A 78 -15.39 2.46 19.43
CA ARG A 78 -15.22 1.61 20.62
C ARG A 78 -13.85 0.93 20.70
N SER A 79 -12.93 1.27 19.82
CA SER A 79 -11.56 0.75 19.88
C SER A 79 -10.90 1.14 21.20
N ARG A 80 -10.44 0.16 21.97
CA ARG A 80 -9.66 0.37 23.19
C ARG A 80 -8.21 0.69 22.86
N GLN A 81 -7.68 0.09 21.79
CA GLN A 81 -6.30 0.26 21.39
C GLN A 81 -6.01 1.68 20.90
N LYS A 82 -6.93 2.30 20.16
CA LYS A 82 -6.81 3.68 19.69
C LYS A 82 -6.60 4.68 20.83
N TYR A 83 -7.36 4.55 21.93
CA TYR A 83 -7.37 5.56 22.99
C TYR A 83 -6.36 5.36 24.10
N ARG A 84 -5.81 4.16 24.27
CA ARG A 84 -5.03 3.85 25.46
C ARG A 84 -3.67 3.19 25.22
N PHE A 85 -3.48 2.46 24.14
CA PHE A 85 -2.36 1.52 24.06
C PHE A 85 -1.53 1.63 22.78
N LEU A 86 -2.07 1.98 21.62
CA LEU A 86 -1.34 1.94 20.35
C LEU A 86 -0.79 3.32 19.98
N PRO A 87 0.53 3.57 20.10
CA PRO A 87 1.16 4.79 19.64
C PRO A 87 1.04 4.90 18.11
N PHE A 88 0.80 6.12 17.61
CA PHE A 88 0.66 6.38 16.16
C PHE A 88 -0.37 5.49 15.47
N ALA A 89 -1.41 5.06 16.19
CA ALA A 89 -2.48 4.22 15.68
C ALA A 89 -3.14 4.79 14.41
N GLU A 90 -3.21 6.11 14.30
CA GLU A 90 -3.85 6.82 13.18
C GLU A 90 -2.97 6.90 11.93
N SER A 91 -1.65 6.62 12.04
CA SER A 91 -0.75 6.63 10.89
C SER A 91 -0.49 5.23 10.34
N ASP A 92 0.43 4.46 10.93
CA ASP A 92 0.94 3.24 10.35
C ASP A 92 0.10 2.00 10.66
N PHE A 93 -0.65 2.05 11.77
CA PHE A 93 -1.46 0.95 12.28
C PHE A 93 -2.98 1.20 12.22
N ILE A 94 -3.43 2.14 11.39
CA ILE A 94 -4.87 2.44 11.25
C ILE A 94 -5.70 1.20 10.85
N LEU A 95 -5.12 0.29 10.07
CA LEU A 95 -5.78 -0.95 9.67
C LEU A 95 -6.11 -1.84 10.87
N SER A 96 -5.28 -1.84 11.94
CA SER A 96 -5.58 -2.55 13.20
C SER A 96 -6.82 -1.98 13.88
N ILE A 97 -6.93 -0.65 13.90
CA ILE A 97 -8.09 0.04 14.49
C ILE A 97 -9.37 -0.27 13.70
N ILE A 98 -9.28 -0.22 12.37
CA ILE A 98 -10.39 -0.62 11.50
C ILE A 98 -10.77 -2.07 11.77
N GLY A 99 -9.78 -2.95 11.94
CA GLY A 99 -10.01 -4.35 12.31
C GLY A 99 -10.67 -4.51 13.67
N GLU A 100 -10.28 -3.71 14.68
CA GLU A 100 -10.92 -3.75 16.01
C GLU A 100 -12.36 -3.23 15.96
N GLU A 101 -12.63 -2.12 15.26
CA GLU A 101 -13.95 -1.49 15.22
C GLU A 101 -14.96 -2.19 14.31
N PHE A 102 -14.53 -2.62 13.11
CA PHE A 102 -15.40 -3.21 12.09
C PHE A 102 -15.19 -4.72 11.89
N GLY A 103 -14.21 -5.30 12.55
CA GLY A 103 -13.90 -6.72 12.47
C GLY A 103 -13.34 -7.17 11.11
N PHE A 104 -13.30 -8.48 10.92
CA PHE A 104 -12.82 -9.09 9.68
C PHE A 104 -13.64 -8.68 8.46
N VAL A 105 -14.95 -8.57 8.61
CA VAL A 105 -15.85 -8.13 7.52
C VAL A 105 -15.50 -6.71 7.06
N GLY A 106 -15.23 -5.79 7.99
CA GLY A 106 -14.80 -4.42 7.66
C GLY A 106 -13.48 -4.38 6.91
N ILE A 107 -12.50 -5.20 7.33
CA ILE A 107 -11.22 -5.34 6.62
C ILE A 107 -11.44 -5.86 5.19
N CYS A 108 -12.29 -6.89 5.02
CA CYS A 108 -12.60 -7.43 3.69
C CYS A 108 -13.25 -6.39 2.76
N ILE A 109 -14.19 -5.60 3.27
CA ILE A 109 -14.82 -4.51 2.49
C ILE A 109 -13.77 -3.47 2.09
N LEU A 110 -12.90 -3.07 3.03
CA LEU A 110 -11.83 -2.13 2.76
C LEU A 110 -10.88 -2.64 1.66
N PHE A 111 -10.43 -3.88 1.76
CA PHE A 111 -9.55 -4.47 0.73
C PHE A 111 -10.27 -4.63 -0.61
N LEU A 112 -11.57 -4.95 -0.62
CA LEU A 112 -12.36 -4.98 -1.85
C LEU A 112 -12.34 -3.60 -2.55
N LEU A 113 -12.51 -2.51 -1.79
CA LEU A 113 -12.41 -1.15 -2.34
C LEU A 113 -11.00 -0.85 -2.88
N CYS A 114 -9.95 -1.24 -2.14
CA CYS A 114 -8.56 -1.12 -2.62
C CYS A 114 -8.34 -1.89 -3.92
N VAL A 115 -8.82 -3.12 -4.01
CA VAL A 115 -8.73 -3.96 -5.24
C VAL A 115 -9.46 -3.30 -6.40
N VAL A 116 -10.64 -2.75 -6.18
CA VAL A 116 -11.40 -2.01 -7.22
C VAL A 116 -10.60 -0.80 -7.72
N LEU A 117 -9.97 -0.04 -6.83
CA LEU A 117 -9.12 1.10 -7.21
C LEU A 117 -7.91 0.65 -8.03
N ILE A 118 -7.21 -0.40 -7.57
CA ILE A 118 -6.06 -0.98 -8.30
C ILE A 118 -6.49 -1.47 -9.67
N TYR A 119 -7.61 -2.19 -9.77
CA TYR A 119 -8.15 -2.65 -11.05
C TYR A 119 -8.46 -1.50 -12.00
N LYS A 120 -9.11 -0.44 -11.51
CA LYS A 120 -9.39 0.78 -12.31
C LYS A 120 -8.09 1.47 -12.74
N GLY A 121 -7.08 1.53 -11.88
CA GLY A 121 -5.77 2.07 -12.20
C GLY A 121 -5.04 1.28 -13.29
N ILE A 122 -5.01 -0.05 -13.18
CA ILE A 122 -4.43 -0.94 -14.20
C ILE A 122 -5.17 -0.76 -15.53
N ARG A 123 -6.49 -0.71 -15.49
CA ARG A 123 -7.30 -0.48 -16.68
C ARG A 123 -7.00 0.88 -17.30
N THR A 124 -6.90 1.93 -16.52
CA THR A 124 -6.56 3.29 -17.00
C THR A 124 -5.18 3.29 -17.68
N ALA A 125 -4.19 2.62 -17.10
CA ALA A 125 -2.88 2.46 -17.72
C ALA A 125 -2.95 1.71 -19.06
N ALA A 126 -3.61 0.54 -19.07
CA ALA A 126 -3.75 -0.28 -20.28
C ALA A 126 -4.53 0.41 -21.40
N GLU A 127 -5.41 1.34 -21.07
CA GLU A 127 -6.22 2.12 -22.02
C GLU A 127 -5.55 3.41 -22.48
N SER A 128 -4.32 3.73 -22.02
CA SER A 128 -3.61 4.96 -22.38
C SER A 128 -3.01 4.86 -23.77
N ASP A 129 -3.25 5.90 -24.59
CA ASP A 129 -2.78 5.98 -25.97
C ASP A 129 -1.27 6.33 -26.05
N ASP A 130 -0.74 7.06 -25.06
CA ASP A 130 0.64 7.49 -24.99
C ASP A 130 1.45 6.79 -23.90
N PHE A 131 2.72 6.53 -24.18
CA PHE A 131 3.62 5.80 -23.29
C PHE A 131 3.87 6.50 -21.95
N PHE A 132 3.89 7.83 -21.95
CA PHE A 132 4.03 8.61 -20.72
C PHE A 132 2.84 8.41 -19.79
N SER A 133 1.61 8.54 -20.31
CA SER A 133 0.38 8.31 -19.53
C SER A 133 0.28 6.86 -19.05
N PHE A 134 0.71 5.89 -19.85
CA PHE A 134 0.80 4.48 -19.44
C PHE A 134 1.72 4.31 -18.23
N LEU A 135 2.96 4.83 -18.30
CA LEU A 135 3.91 4.73 -17.18
C LEU A 135 3.43 5.48 -15.95
N LEU A 136 2.89 6.69 -16.12
CA LEU A 136 2.41 7.51 -15.01
C LEU A 136 1.24 6.83 -14.28
N ALA A 137 0.24 6.35 -15.02
CA ALA A 137 -0.90 5.62 -14.46
C ALA A 137 -0.47 4.32 -13.78
N SER A 138 0.46 3.57 -14.40
CA SER A 138 1.04 2.36 -13.81
C SER A 138 1.80 2.67 -12.52
N GLY A 139 2.61 3.73 -12.50
CA GLY A 139 3.37 4.14 -11.33
C GLY A 139 2.48 4.48 -10.14
N VAL A 140 1.49 5.33 -10.35
CA VAL A 140 0.52 5.68 -9.30
C VAL A 140 -0.19 4.44 -8.75
N THR A 141 -0.65 3.56 -9.65
CA THR A 141 -1.35 2.33 -9.27
C THR A 141 -0.46 1.38 -8.49
N LEU A 142 0.81 1.22 -8.92
CA LEU A 142 1.79 0.38 -8.23
C LEU A 142 2.14 0.92 -6.84
N VAL A 143 2.34 2.24 -6.68
CA VAL A 143 2.58 2.85 -5.37
C VAL A 143 1.43 2.52 -4.43
N TYR A 144 0.19 2.79 -4.87
CA TYR A 144 -1.01 2.52 -4.08
C TYR A 144 -1.12 1.04 -3.70
N GLY A 145 -0.95 0.13 -4.67
CA GLY A 145 -1.05 -1.31 -4.43
C GLY A 145 0.04 -1.84 -3.50
N ILE A 146 1.30 -1.47 -3.75
CA ILE A 146 2.44 -1.92 -2.94
C ILE A 146 2.32 -1.41 -1.50
N GLN A 147 1.99 -0.13 -1.29
CA GLN A 147 1.82 0.42 0.07
C GLN A 147 0.67 -0.26 0.81
N THR A 148 -0.47 -0.50 0.14
CA THR A 148 -1.61 -1.22 0.73
C THR A 148 -1.22 -2.62 1.18
N VAL A 149 -0.53 -3.38 0.32
CA VAL A 149 -0.09 -4.75 0.65
C VAL A 149 0.94 -4.74 1.78
N ILE A 150 1.95 -3.86 1.71
CA ILE A 150 2.97 -3.78 2.76
C ILE A 150 2.34 -3.41 4.11
N ASN A 151 1.45 -2.41 4.16
CA ASN A 151 0.78 -2.03 5.40
C ASN A 151 -0.04 -3.20 5.97
N ALA A 152 -0.77 -3.94 5.14
CA ALA A 152 -1.50 -5.13 5.57
C ALA A 152 -0.59 -6.20 6.17
N LEU A 153 0.56 -6.47 5.53
CA LEU A 153 1.54 -7.45 6.01
C LEU A 153 2.23 -7.01 7.31
N VAL A 154 2.48 -5.71 7.49
CA VAL A 154 3.02 -5.16 8.74
C VAL A 154 2.01 -5.32 9.87
N VAL A 155 0.78 -4.89 9.66
CA VAL A 155 -0.28 -4.89 10.67
C VAL A 155 -0.65 -6.31 11.11
N SER A 156 -0.60 -7.28 10.18
CA SER A 156 -0.81 -8.70 10.48
C SER A 156 0.41 -9.39 11.11
N GLY A 157 1.52 -8.71 11.31
CA GLY A 157 2.74 -9.30 11.85
C GLY A 157 3.44 -10.27 10.89
N THR A 158 3.22 -10.15 9.59
CA THR A 158 3.85 -11.01 8.57
C THR A 158 5.23 -10.49 8.14
N ILE A 159 5.44 -9.18 8.21
CA ILE A 159 6.73 -8.52 7.93
C ILE A 159 7.06 -7.49 9.02
N PRO A 160 8.34 -7.13 9.21
CA PRO A 160 8.75 -6.12 10.18
C PRO A 160 8.07 -4.76 9.94
N PRO A 161 7.81 -3.96 11.00
CA PRO A 161 7.25 -2.63 10.87
C PRO A 161 8.10 -1.72 9.97
N THR A 162 7.48 -1.16 8.93
CA THR A 162 8.15 -0.33 7.92
C THR A 162 7.85 1.16 8.04
N GLY A 163 6.85 1.56 8.82
CA GLY A 163 6.41 2.96 8.94
C GLY A 163 5.71 3.50 7.69
N LEU A 164 5.19 2.62 6.82
CA LEU A 164 4.46 3.02 5.63
C LEU A 164 2.96 3.13 5.94
N PRO A 165 2.38 4.34 5.79
CA PRO A 165 0.95 4.54 6.05
C PRO A 165 0.08 3.86 5.00
N LEU A 166 -1.15 3.49 5.39
CA LEU A 166 -2.15 2.98 4.46
C LEU A 166 -2.67 4.13 3.57
N PRO A 167 -2.50 4.06 2.24
CA PRO A 167 -2.85 5.16 1.34
C PRO A 167 -4.35 5.53 1.43
N LEU A 168 -4.66 6.82 1.36
CA LEU A 168 -6.00 7.43 1.44
C LEU A 168 -6.71 7.33 2.81
N ILE A 169 -6.19 6.56 3.75
CA ILE A 169 -6.89 6.25 5.01
C ILE A 169 -6.10 6.74 6.22
N SER A 170 -4.77 6.55 6.20
CA SER A 170 -3.91 7.00 7.30
C SER A 170 -3.89 8.52 7.45
N SER A 171 -3.81 9.00 8.68
CA SER A 171 -3.80 10.44 9.03
C SER A 171 -2.48 11.17 8.76
N GLY A 172 -1.53 10.56 8.04
CA GLY A 172 -0.29 11.21 7.62
C GLY A 172 -0.56 12.37 6.67
N ASN A 173 -0.56 13.63 7.16
CA ASN A 173 -0.94 14.81 6.40
C ASN A 173 -0.25 14.89 5.03
N THR A 174 1.06 14.71 4.98
CA THR A 174 1.84 14.75 3.72
C THR A 174 1.52 13.55 2.82
N SER A 175 1.41 12.34 3.39
CA SER A 175 1.08 11.13 2.64
C SER A 175 -0.31 11.21 2.02
N LEU A 176 -1.29 11.72 2.75
CA LEU A 176 -2.67 11.87 2.26
C LEU A 176 -2.73 12.86 1.09
N VAL A 177 -2.08 14.02 1.21
CA VAL A 177 -2.04 15.04 0.13
C VAL A 177 -1.38 14.48 -1.12
N ILE A 178 -0.23 13.81 -0.99
CA ILE A 178 0.47 13.21 -2.13
C ILE A 178 -0.38 12.13 -2.78
N THR A 179 -1.02 11.27 -1.98
CA THR A 179 -1.86 10.18 -2.52
C THR A 179 -3.10 10.74 -3.22
N MET A 180 -3.76 11.75 -2.64
CA MET A 180 -4.92 12.41 -3.28
C MET A 180 -4.51 13.09 -4.59
N ALA A 181 -3.39 13.81 -4.62
CA ALA A 181 -2.87 14.43 -5.84
C ALA A 181 -2.57 13.37 -6.92
N SER A 182 -1.95 12.26 -6.53
CA SER A 182 -1.66 11.14 -7.43
C SER A 182 -2.93 10.50 -8.00
N MET A 183 -3.97 10.34 -7.17
CA MET A 183 -5.28 9.85 -7.63
C MET A 183 -5.98 10.86 -8.56
N GLY A 184 -5.81 12.17 -8.32
CA GLY A 184 -6.27 13.23 -9.23
C GLY A 184 -5.61 13.12 -10.62
N ILE A 185 -4.31 12.87 -10.68
CA ILE A 185 -3.58 12.62 -11.93
C ILE A 185 -4.14 11.38 -12.64
N LEU A 186 -4.29 10.27 -11.91
CA LEU A 186 -4.85 9.02 -12.46
C LEU A 186 -6.26 9.22 -13.04
N TYR A 187 -7.10 9.97 -12.32
CA TYR A 187 -8.43 10.34 -12.81
C TYR A 187 -8.37 11.21 -14.09
N GLY A 188 -7.45 12.18 -14.14
CA GLY A 188 -7.21 13.00 -15.33
C GLY A 188 -6.86 12.17 -16.57
N ILE A 189 -5.96 11.18 -16.42
CA ILE A 189 -5.60 10.23 -17.49
C ILE A 189 -6.82 9.40 -17.90
N SER A 190 -7.58 8.88 -16.95
CA SER A 190 -8.79 8.08 -17.22
C SER A 190 -9.84 8.88 -18.01
N ARG A 191 -10.05 10.16 -17.64
CA ARG A 191 -10.96 11.07 -18.36
C ARG A 191 -10.48 11.33 -19.79
N ARG A 192 -9.19 11.58 -19.99
CA ARG A 192 -8.60 11.80 -21.31
C ARG A 192 -8.78 10.58 -22.22
N ASN A 193 -8.51 9.37 -21.71
CA ASN A 193 -8.74 8.12 -22.44
C ASN A 193 -10.21 7.95 -22.85
N ALA A 194 -11.16 8.32 -21.96
CA ALA A 194 -12.59 8.25 -22.26
C ALA A 194 -13.00 9.24 -23.38
N MET A 195 -12.43 10.45 -23.39
CA MET A 195 -12.69 11.47 -24.44
C MET A 195 -12.14 11.01 -25.80
N SER A 196 -10.88 10.56 -25.87
CA SER A 196 -10.26 10.04 -27.10
C SER A 196 -11.09 8.92 -27.73
N ARG A 197 -11.60 8.01 -26.93
CA ARG A 197 -12.49 6.93 -27.39
C ARG A 197 -13.83 7.42 -27.91
N ALA A 198 -14.41 8.45 -27.30
CA ALA A 198 -15.68 9.04 -27.74
C ALA A 198 -15.51 9.70 -29.10
N GLU A 199 -14.42 10.44 -29.30
CA GLU A 199 -14.08 11.08 -30.59
C GLU A 199 -13.83 10.07 -31.71
N GLY A 200 -13.05 9.01 -31.42
CA GLY A 200 -12.79 7.92 -32.37
C GLY A 200 -14.08 7.21 -32.83
N LYS A 201 -15.04 7.02 -31.93
CA LYS A 201 -16.33 6.42 -32.24
C LYS A 201 -17.19 7.34 -33.14
N THR A 202 -17.16 8.64 -32.90
CA THR A 202 -17.92 9.62 -33.71
C THR A 202 -17.38 9.76 -35.13
N VAL A 203 -16.05 9.74 -35.29
CA VAL A 203 -15.40 9.77 -36.61
C VAL A 203 -15.75 8.52 -37.43
N ASN A 204 -15.71 7.33 -36.80
CA ASN A 204 -16.01 6.06 -37.48
C ASN A 204 -17.52 5.95 -37.88
N LYS A 205 -18.42 6.56 -37.08
CA LYS A 205 -19.87 6.61 -37.40
C LYS A 205 -20.20 7.56 -38.57
N ARG A 206 -19.37 8.60 -38.81
CA ARG A 206 -19.54 9.51 -39.94
C ARG A 206 -18.98 8.96 -41.26
N ARG A 207 -18.14 7.95 -41.20
CA ARG A 207 -17.54 7.30 -42.39
C ARG A 207 -18.33 6.09 -42.91
N ARG A 208 -19.36 5.66 -42.19
CA ARG A 208 -20.35 4.65 -42.62
C ARG A 208 -21.64 5.28 -43.07
#